data_b860ca278480a40318693fd17c0b2858
#
_entry.id   b860ca278480a40318693fd17c0b2858
#
_cell.length_a   1.000
_cell.length_b   1.000
_cell.length_c   1.000
_cell.angle_alpha   90.00
_cell.angle_beta   90.00
_cell.angle_gamma   90.00
#
_symmetry.space_group_name_H-M   'P 1'
#
loop_
_entity.id
_entity.type
_entity.pdbx_description
1 polymer ?
#
loop_
_entity_poly.entity_id
_entity_poly.type
_entity_poly.pdbx_seq_one_letter_code
_entity_poly.pdbx_strand_id
1 'polypeptide(L)'
;VLSLAYILLLTIVYLTYSFLSKNWLHSWLIMEGGVTAFIIYHFMRLTVFASKKRFYPISRLLVAFSVMLTAVFAFLVCRTALYIMNSYLIFLGAIGIMFISDAVFSAVTHQKFAIINYLLYIPAVAAMIYVILGILGAVSWNPGWLIMVASVILDIIVMVIAVVRNKSFKVGEVEDQWKGN
;
A
#
# COMPACT_ATOMS: atom_id res chain seq x y z
N VAL A 1 -28.47 8.69 5.96
CA VAL A 1 -29.44 7.83 5.23
C VAL A 1 -28.68 6.73 4.45
N LEU A 2 -27.72 7.05 3.59
CA LEU A 2 -26.99 6.08 2.77
C LEU A 2 -26.23 5.01 3.60
N SER A 3 -25.61 5.42 4.70
CA SER A 3 -24.87 4.50 5.56
C SER A 3 -25.78 3.49 6.27
N LEU A 4 -26.96 3.94 6.66
CA LEU A 4 -27.94 3.06 7.33
C LEU A 4 -28.53 2.05 6.33
N ALA A 5 -28.83 2.50 5.10
CA ALA A 5 -29.30 1.62 4.03
C ALA A 5 -28.24 0.57 3.66
N TYR A 6 -26.97 0.92 3.65
CA TYR A 6 -25.86 -0.01 3.40
C TYR A 6 -25.78 -1.10 4.48
N ILE A 7 -25.84 -0.72 5.77
CA ILE A 7 -25.79 -1.67 6.90
C ILE A 7 -26.99 -2.60 6.86
N LEU A 8 -28.19 -2.09 6.58
CA LEU A 8 -29.40 -2.90 6.44
C LEU A 8 -29.24 -3.92 5.29
N LEU A 9 -28.81 -3.46 4.12
CA LEU A 9 -28.58 -4.35 2.97
C LEU A 9 -27.56 -5.44 3.29
N LEU A 10 -26.45 -5.07 3.92
CA LEU A 10 -25.41 -6.00 4.33
C LEU A 10 -25.93 -7.06 5.30
N THR A 11 -26.75 -6.64 6.28
CA THR A 11 -27.38 -7.53 7.23
C THR A 11 -28.33 -8.51 6.54
N ILE A 12 -29.14 -8.04 5.58
CA ILE A 12 -30.03 -8.90 4.80
C ILE A 12 -29.23 -9.94 4.01
N VAL A 13 -28.16 -9.52 3.31
CA VAL A 13 -27.30 -10.42 2.55
C VAL A 13 -26.67 -11.48 3.46
N TYR A 14 -26.14 -11.06 4.60
CA TYR A 14 -25.56 -11.97 5.60
C TYR A 14 -26.57 -13.01 6.08
N LEU A 15 -27.76 -12.58 6.53
CA LEU A 15 -28.78 -13.48 7.01
C LEU A 15 -29.26 -14.44 5.92
N THR A 16 -29.56 -13.93 4.74
CA THR A 16 -30.00 -14.74 3.60
C THR A 16 -28.98 -15.82 3.26
N TYR A 17 -27.68 -15.44 3.14
CA TYR A 17 -26.62 -16.40 2.86
C TYR A 17 -26.46 -17.42 3.99
N SER A 18 -26.51 -17.00 5.26
CA SER A 18 -26.37 -17.88 6.43
C SER A 18 -27.48 -18.93 6.50
N PHE A 19 -28.74 -18.53 6.19
CA PHE A 19 -29.86 -19.46 6.15
C PHE A 19 -29.80 -20.43 4.97
N LEU A 20 -29.42 -19.94 3.78
CA LEU A 20 -29.32 -20.77 2.57
C LEU A 20 -28.16 -21.77 2.64
N SER A 21 -27.00 -21.32 3.07
CA SER A 21 -25.79 -22.16 3.13
C SER A 21 -25.74 -23.08 4.35
N LYS A 22 -26.56 -22.81 5.38
CA LYS A 22 -26.50 -23.45 6.71
C LYS A 22 -25.09 -23.40 7.35
N ASN A 23 -24.20 -22.56 6.85
CA ASN A 23 -22.82 -22.44 7.28
C ASN A 23 -22.58 -21.14 8.04
N TRP A 24 -23.11 -21.07 9.25
CA TRP A 24 -22.96 -19.89 10.12
C TRP A 24 -21.51 -19.60 10.49
N LEU A 25 -20.67 -20.65 10.50
CA LEU A 25 -19.27 -20.54 10.92
C LEU A 25 -18.43 -19.62 10.01
N HIS A 26 -18.73 -19.56 8.69
CA HIS A 26 -18.01 -18.74 7.74
C HIS A 26 -18.82 -17.54 7.22
N SER A 27 -20.11 -17.53 7.47
CA SER A 27 -21.01 -16.45 6.98
C SER A 27 -20.67 -15.09 7.58
N TRP A 28 -20.10 -15.04 8.78
CA TRP A 28 -19.68 -13.80 9.43
C TRP A 28 -18.63 -13.02 8.61
N LEU A 29 -17.85 -13.70 7.76
CA LEU A 29 -16.89 -13.05 6.83
C LEU A 29 -17.59 -12.08 5.87
N ILE A 30 -18.85 -12.28 5.55
CA ILE A 30 -19.64 -11.36 4.72
C ILE A 30 -19.83 -10.04 5.46
N MET A 31 -20.18 -10.09 6.74
CA MET A 31 -20.33 -8.90 7.57
C MET A 31 -19.00 -8.17 7.72
N GLU A 32 -17.93 -8.90 8.06
CA GLU A 32 -16.58 -8.36 8.21
C GLU A 32 -16.08 -7.71 6.92
N GLY A 33 -16.27 -8.38 5.78
CA GLY A 33 -15.91 -7.85 4.47
C GLY A 33 -16.70 -6.59 4.10
N GLY A 34 -18.00 -6.59 4.38
CA GLY A 34 -18.84 -5.43 4.14
C GLY A 34 -18.48 -4.23 5.02
N VAL A 35 -18.25 -4.45 6.32
CA VAL A 35 -17.81 -3.39 7.25
C VAL A 35 -16.43 -2.86 6.84
N THR A 36 -15.50 -3.75 6.50
CA THR A 36 -14.16 -3.40 6.01
C THR A 36 -14.25 -2.54 4.76
N ALA A 37 -15.03 -2.94 3.76
CA ALA A 37 -15.23 -2.18 2.53
C ALA A 37 -15.84 -0.79 2.79
N PHE A 38 -16.79 -0.70 3.73
CA PHE A 38 -17.41 0.56 4.13
C PHE A 38 -16.40 1.51 4.77
N ILE A 39 -15.58 1.03 5.69
CA ILE A 39 -14.54 1.83 6.36
C ILE A 39 -13.51 2.31 5.34
N ILE A 40 -13.03 1.42 4.44
CA ILE A 40 -12.08 1.77 3.38
C ILE A 40 -12.65 2.84 2.47
N TYR A 41 -13.92 2.72 2.07
CA TYR A 41 -14.60 3.74 1.26
C TYR A 41 -14.58 5.12 1.93
N HIS A 42 -14.88 5.19 3.23
CA HIS A 42 -14.83 6.46 3.97
C HIS A 42 -13.41 6.99 4.11
N PHE A 43 -12.42 6.12 4.36
CA PHE A 43 -11.01 6.52 4.42
C PHE A 43 -10.52 7.08 3.08
N MET A 44 -10.88 6.44 1.96
CA MET A 44 -10.54 6.95 0.63
C MET A 44 -11.17 8.33 0.35
N ARG A 45 -12.44 8.52 0.72
CA ARG A 45 -13.07 9.86 0.63
C ARG A 45 -12.37 10.91 1.47
N LEU A 46 -12.01 10.59 2.72
CA LEU A 46 -11.26 11.47 3.61
C LEU A 46 -9.87 11.75 3.07
N THR A 47 -9.20 10.77 2.48
CA THR A 47 -7.89 10.92 1.84
C THR A 47 -7.96 11.94 0.71
N VAL A 48 -8.94 11.84 -0.18
CA VAL A 48 -9.15 12.79 -1.27
C VAL A 48 -9.44 14.21 -0.73
N PHE A 49 -10.27 14.30 0.30
CA PHE A 49 -10.59 15.59 0.95
C PHE A 49 -9.37 16.21 1.62
N ALA A 50 -8.61 15.44 2.38
CA ALA A 50 -7.39 15.89 3.05
C ALA A 50 -6.29 16.29 2.06
N SER A 51 -6.15 15.54 0.97
CA SER A 51 -5.21 15.86 -0.12
C SER A 51 -5.55 17.18 -0.80
N LYS A 52 -6.83 17.45 -1.10
CA LYS A 52 -7.29 18.73 -1.65
C LYS A 52 -6.99 19.91 -0.72
N LYS A 53 -7.05 19.70 0.60
CA LYS A 53 -6.69 20.71 1.61
C LYS A 53 -5.20 20.74 1.96
N ARG A 54 -4.34 20.01 1.24
CA ARG A 54 -2.89 19.88 1.48
C ARG A 54 -2.52 19.28 2.84
N PHE A 55 -3.42 18.54 3.50
CA PHE A 55 -3.13 17.78 4.72
C PHE A 55 -2.51 16.41 4.38
N TYR A 56 -1.36 16.42 3.72
CA TYR A 56 -0.68 15.22 3.21
C TYR A 56 -0.36 14.16 4.27
N PRO A 57 0.11 14.50 5.50
CA PRO A 57 0.37 13.48 6.52
C PRO A 57 -0.87 12.66 6.87
N ILE A 58 -2.03 13.30 6.98
CA ILE A 58 -3.31 12.64 7.27
C ILE A 58 -3.72 11.74 6.12
N SER A 59 -3.57 12.21 4.87
CA SER A 59 -3.87 11.41 3.68
C SER A 59 -3.03 10.12 3.62
N ARG A 60 -1.73 10.23 3.89
CA ARG A 60 -0.79 9.08 3.93
C ARG A 60 -1.20 8.06 4.99
N LEU A 61 -1.52 8.54 6.18
CA LEU A 61 -1.95 7.72 7.31
C LEU A 61 -3.27 6.98 7.01
N LEU A 62 -4.24 7.65 6.37
CA LEU A 62 -5.51 7.03 5.97
C LEU A 62 -5.32 5.94 4.92
N VAL A 63 -4.42 6.14 3.95
CA VAL A 63 -4.06 5.11 2.97
C VAL A 63 -3.41 3.91 3.67
N ALA A 64 -2.46 4.15 4.57
CA ALA A 64 -1.80 3.09 5.33
C ALA A 64 -2.81 2.26 6.15
N PHE A 65 -3.74 2.91 6.85
CA PHE A 65 -4.80 2.22 7.59
C PHE A 65 -5.72 1.42 6.66
N SER A 66 -6.05 1.95 5.47
CA SER A 66 -6.87 1.21 4.49
C SER A 66 -6.18 -0.08 4.02
N VAL A 67 -4.87 -0.02 3.75
CA VAL A 67 -4.07 -1.19 3.36
C VAL A 67 -4.00 -2.20 4.50
N MET A 68 -3.74 -1.76 5.74
CA MET A 68 -3.68 -2.66 6.89
C MET A 68 -5.03 -3.32 7.17
N LEU A 69 -6.14 -2.59 7.09
CA LEU A 69 -7.47 -3.14 7.28
C LEU A 69 -7.80 -4.20 6.21
N THR A 70 -7.42 -3.94 4.96
CA THR A 70 -7.54 -4.92 3.87
C THR A 70 -6.71 -6.17 4.15
N ALA A 71 -5.49 -6.01 4.66
CA ALA A 71 -4.61 -7.11 5.00
C ALA A 71 -5.17 -7.97 6.15
N VAL A 72 -5.74 -7.34 7.18
CA VAL A 72 -6.41 -8.06 8.28
C VAL A 72 -7.57 -8.89 7.75
N PHE A 73 -8.43 -8.31 6.92
CA PHE A 73 -9.54 -9.04 6.32
C PHE A 73 -9.06 -10.18 5.42
N ALA A 74 -8.09 -9.94 4.55
CA ALA A 74 -7.51 -10.98 3.71
C ALA A 74 -6.87 -12.11 4.53
N PHE A 75 -6.17 -11.78 5.63
CA PHE A 75 -5.63 -12.77 6.57
C PHE A 75 -6.73 -13.64 7.17
N LEU A 76 -7.82 -13.02 7.65
CA LEU A 76 -8.96 -13.75 8.22
C LEU A 76 -9.58 -14.70 7.20
N VAL A 77 -9.83 -14.24 5.97
CA VAL A 77 -10.35 -15.09 4.89
C VAL A 77 -9.40 -16.24 4.57
N CYS A 78 -8.11 -15.96 4.39
CA CYS A 78 -7.12 -17.00 4.08
C CYS A 78 -6.97 -18.01 5.21
N ARG A 79 -7.03 -17.57 6.46
CA ARG A 79 -6.86 -18.45 7.62
C ARG A 79 -8.09 -19.29 7.91
N THR A 80 -9.29 -18.70 7.79
CA THR A 80 -10.54 -19.36 8.22
C THR A 80 -11.28 -20.05 7.08
N ALA A 81 -11.36 -19.45 5.91
CA ALA A 81 -12.11 -19.99 4.78
C ALA A 81 -11.26 -20.84 3.83
N LEU A 82 -9.99 -20.44 3.61
CA LEU A 82 -9.10 -21.12 2.68
C LEU A 82 -8.08 -22.04 3.36
N TYR A 83 -7.98 -22.01 4.71
CA TYR A 83 -7.07 -22.81 5.52
C TYR A 83 -5.59 -22.69 5.12
N ILE A 84 -5.17 -21.53 4.60
CA ILE A 84 -3.80 -21.30 4.14
C ILE A 84 -2.87 -21.12 5.36
N MET A 85 -1.89 -22.02 5.50
CA MET A 85 -0.94 -22.00 6.64
C MET A 85 -0.09 -20.73 6.67
N ASN A 86 0.40 -20.27 5.51
CA ASN A 86 1.29 -19.12 5.40
C ASN A 86 0.56 -17.78 5.24
N SER A 87 -0.70 -17.69 5.70
CA SER A 87 -1.52 -16.48 5.58
C SER A 87 -0.91 -15.23 6.25
N TYR A 88 -0.02 -15.40 7.23
CA TYR A 88 0.72 -14.29 7.86
C TYR A 88 1.59 -13.50 6.87
N LEU A 89 1.99 -14.09 5.75
CA LEU A 89 2.75 -13.39 4.70
C LEU A 89 1.97 -12.22 4.08
N ILE A 90 0.65 -12.21 4.22
CA ILE A 90 -0.21 -11.11 3.79
C ILE A 90 0.19 -9.79 4.47
N PHE A 91 0.55 -9.84 5.75
CA PHE A 91 1.01 -8.64 6.48
C PHE A 91 2.34 -8.11 5.92
N LEU A 92 3.26 -9.01 5.57
CA LEU A 92 4.52 -8.61 4.95
C LEU A 92 4.27 -7.94 3.58
N GLY A 93 3.40 -8.54 2.77
CA GLY A 93 2.97 -7.94 1.50
C GLY A 93 2.27 -6.58 1.69
N ALA A 94 1.42 -6.44 2.71
CA ALA A 94 0.74 -5.19 3.02
C ALA A 94 1.73 -4.07 3.37
N ILE A 95 2.78 -4.35 4.15
CA ILE A 95 3.83 -3.37 4.46
C ILE A 95 4.53 -2.93 3.17
N GLY A 96 4.85 -3.85 2.25
CA GLY A 96 5.40 -3.53 0.94
C GLY A 96 4.49 -2.61 0.12
N ILE A 97 3.18 -2.90 0.10
CA ILE A 97 2.17 -2.06 -0.57
C ILE A 97 2.09 -0.67 0.08
N MET A 98 2.21 -0.57 1.41
CA MET A 98 2.24 0.72 2.11
C MET A 98 3.44 1.57 1.66
N PHE A 99 4.64 1.00 1.54
CA PHE A 99 5.79 1.72 1.04
C PHE A 99 5.63 2.18 -0.41
N ILE A 100 5.10 1.32 -1.28
CA ILE A 100 4.83 1.68 -2.67
C ILE A 100 3.78 2.79 -2.75
N SER A 101 2.67 2.68 -2.00
CA SER A 101 1.60 3.68 -2.01
C SER A 101 2.10 5.03 -1.48
N ASP A 102 2.96 5.04 -0.46
CA ASP A 102 3.57 6.25 0.07
C ASP A 102 4.54 6.90 -0.93
N ALA A 103 5.34 6.10 -1.62
CA ALA A 103 6.22 6.57 -2.68
C ALA A 103 5.42 7.23 -3.83
N VAL A 104 4.37 6.55 -4.31
CA VAL A 104 3.48 7.09 -5.35
C VAL A 104 2.82 8.38 -4.90
N PHE A 105 2.29 8.42 -3.67
CA PHE A 105 1.66 9.61 -3.12
C PHE A 105 2.65 10.80 -3.03
N SER A 106 3.88 10.54 -2.57
CA SER A 106 4.95 11.56 -2.51
C SER A 106 5.33 12.09 -3.89
N ALA A 107 5.36 11.22 -4.91
CA ALA A 107 5.64 11.62 -6.29
C ALA A 107 4.53 12.50 -6.86
N VAL A 108 3.27 12.09 -6.68
CA VAL A 108 2.10 12.83 -7.21
C VAL A 108 1.92 14.19 -6.53
N THR A 109 2.26 14.29 -5.24
CA THR A 109 2.15 15.55 -4.48
C THR A 109 3.39 16.44 -4.57
N HIS A 110 4.39 16.07 -5.36
CA HIS A 110 5.65 16.82 -5.57
C HIS A 110 6.35 17.25 -4.27
N GLN A 111 6.38 16.34 -3.28
CA GLN A 111 7.04 16.64 -2.01
C GLN A 111 8.57 16.66 -2.18
N LYS A 112 9.24 17.69 -1.62
CA LYS A 112 10.70 17.89 -1.72
C LYS A 112 11.54 16.71 -1.21
N PHE A 113 11.01 15.90 -0.29
CA PHE A 113 11.70 14.75 0.31
C PHE A 113 11.39 13.41 -0.36
N ALA A 114 10.69 13.40 -1.50
CA ALA A 114 10.31 12.17 -2.19
C ALA A 114 11.51 11.26 -2.49
N ILE A 115 12.66 11.84 -2.87
CA ILE A 115 13.87 11.10 -3.25
C ILE A 115 14.43 10.27 -2.09
N ILE A 116 14.48 10.83 -0.88
CA ILE A 116 14.98 10.13 0.32
C ILE A 116 14.08 8.92 0.64
N ASN A 117 12.76 9.09 0.47
CA ASN A 117 11.82 8.01 0.68
C ASN A 117 12.02 6.85 -0.32
N TYR A 118 12.31 7.15 -1.59
CA TYR A 118 12.61 6.10 -2.58
C TYR A 118 13.83 5.28 -2.23
N LEU A 119 14.92 5.91 -1.78
CA LEU A 119 16.15 5.22 -1.37
C LEU A 119 15.94 4.24 -0.22
N LEU A 120 14.98 4.50 0.66
CA LEU A 120 14.64 3.58 1.76
C LEU A 120 13.65 2.50 1.32
N TYR A 121 12.67 2.84 0.46
CA TYR A 121 11.56 1.95 0.14
C TYR A 121 11.93 0.86 -0.87
N ILE A 122 12.82 1.14 -1.83
CA ILE A 122 13.22 0.16 -2.84
C ILE A 122 13.88 -1.07 -2.20
N PRO A 123 14.93 -0.94 -1.36
CA PRO A 123 15.53 -2.12 -0.71
C PRO A 123 14.58 -2.78 0.30
N ALA A 124 13.72 -2.01 0.98
CA ALA A 124 12.74 -2.59 1.90
C ALA A 124 11.72 -3.48 1.17
N VAL A 125 11.18 -3.02 0.04
CA VAL A 125 10.25 -3.80 -0.78
C VAL A 125 10.94 -5.02 -1.39
N ALA A 126 12.19 -4.87 -1.87
CA ALA A 126 12.98 -5.98 -2.39
C ALA A 126 13.24 -7.05 -1.32
N ALA A 127 13.58 -6.66 -0.09
CA ALA A 127 13.75 -7.57 1.03
C ALA A 127 12.46 -8.34 1.34
N MET A 128 11.30 -7.67 1.35
CA MET A 128 10.01 -8.31 1.57
C MET A 128 9.67 -9.32 0.47
N ILE A 129 9.87 -8.96 -0.79
CA ILE A 129 9.67 -9.86 -1.94
C ILE A 129 10.58 -11.09 -1.80
N TYR A 130 11.86 -10.89 -1.49
CA TYR A 130 12.81 -11.98 -1.30
C TYR A 130 12.37 -12.95 -0.19
N VAL A 131 11.97 -12.42 0.97
CA VAL A 131 11.49 -13.24 2.10
C VAL A 131 10.20 -14.00 1.73
N ILE A 132 9.23 -13.33 1.09
CA ILE A 132 7.98 -13.98 0.66
C ILE A 132 8.27 -15.13 -0.31
N LEU A 133 9.08 -14.88 -1.34
CA LEU A 133 9.41 -15.88 -2.35
C LEU A 133 10.22 -17.04 -1.77
N GLY A 134 11.12 -16.77 -0.82
CA GLY A 134 11.89 -17.78 -0.11
C GLY A 134 11.02 -18.69 0.76
N ILE A 135 10.06 -18.13 1.51
CA ILE A 135 9.12 -18.91 2.35
C ILE A 135 8.16 -19.74 1.49
N LEU A 136 7.71 -19.19 0.36
CA LEU A 136 6.84 -19.91 -0.59
C LEU A 136 7.58 -20.99 -1.39
N GLY A 137 8.92 -21.05 -1.27
CA GLY A 137 9.74 -21.99 -2.04
C GLY A 137 9.82 -21.66 -3.53
N ALA A 138 9.38 -20.49 -3.95
CA ALA A 138 9.41 -20.06 -5.35
C ALA A 138 10.82 -19.72 -5.82
N VAL A 139 11.68 -19.30 -4.89
CA VAL A 139 13.08 -18.98 -5.15
C VAL A 139 13.96 -19.65 -4.07
N SER A 140 15.05 -20.28 -4.47
CA SER A 140 16.03 -20.79 -3.51
C SER A 140 16.71 -19.62 -2.79
N TRP A 141 17.03 -19.80 -1.51
CA TRP A 141 17.73 -18.77 -0.72
C TRP A 141 19.08 -18.38 -1.34
N ASN A 142 19.71 -19.30 -2.05
CA ASN A 142 20.90 -19.06 -2.84
C ASN A 142 20.64 -19.55 -4.29
N PRO A 143 20.57 -18.69 -5.34
CA PRO A 143 21.06 -17.30 -5.45
C PRO A 143 20.01 -16.19 -5.26
N GLY A 144 18.89 -16.45 -4.58
CA GLY A 144 17.78 -15.47 -4.43
C GLY A 144 18.21 -14.10 -3.83
N TRP A 145 19.32 -14.03 -3.08
CA TRP A 145 19.87 -12.78 -2.56
C TRP A 145 20.24 -11.77 -3.65
N LEU A 146 20.37 -12.20 -4.92
CA LEU A 146 20.59 -11.29 -6.05
C LEU A 146 19.48 -10.24 -6.19
N ILE A 147 18.27 -10.51 -5.70
CA ILE A 147 17.16 -9.53 -5.64
C ILE A 147 17.59 -8.31 -4.81
N MET A 148 18.29 -8.53 -3.70
CA MET A 148 18.80 -7.45 -2.85
C MET A 148 19.89 -6.65 -3.56
N VAL A 149 20.80 -7.31 -4.26
CA VAL A 149 21.85 -6.62 -5.05
C VAL A 149 21.22 -5.77 -6.16
N ALA A 150 20.25 -6.32 -6.87
CA ALA A 150 19.52 -5.59 -7.91
C ALA A 150 18.83 -4.32 -7.35
N SER A 151 18.26 -4.39 -6.14
CA SER A 151 17.63 -3.23 -5.49
C SER A 151 18.64 -2.12 -5.17
N VAL A 152 19.82 -2.47 -4.69
CA VAL A 152 20.92 -1.50 -4.41
C VAL A 152 21.40 -0.83 -5.70
N ILE A 153 21.53 -1.57 -6.79
CA ILE A 153 21.86 -1.00 -8.10
C ILE A 153 20.77 -0.02 -8.55
N LEU A 154 19.51 -0.38 -8.38
CA LEU A 154 18.38 0.49 -8.71
C LEU A 154 18.41 1.79 -7.88
N ASP A 155 18.72 1.71 -6.59
CA ASP A 155 18.88 2.88 -5.73
C ASP A 155 19.97 3.83 -6.20
N ILE A 156 21.13 3.27 -6.61
CA ILE A 156 22.23 4.07 -7.15
C ILE A 156 21.77 4.79 -8.43
N ILE A 157 21.06 4.12 -9.32
CA ILE A 157 20.53 4.71 -10.56
C ILE A 157 19.57 5.85 -10.22
N VAL A 158 18.63 5.63 -9.31
CA VAL A 158 17.66 6.66 -8.87
C VAL A 158 18.39 7.87 -8.27
N MET A 159 19.40 7.64 -7.44
CA MET A 159 20.22 8.69 -6.84
C MET A 159 20.94 9.51 -7.91
N VAL A 160 21.59 8.87 -8.89
CA VAL A 160 22.30 9.54 -9.98
C VAL A 160 21.33 10.41 -10.79
N ILE A 161 20.17 9.87 -11.18
CA ILE A 161 19.14 10.61 -11.91
C ILE A 161 18.68 11.84 -11.10
N ALA A 162 18.46 11.67 -9.80
CA ALA A 162 18.02 12.75 -8.92
C ALA A 162 19.07 13.87 -8.80
N VAL A 163 20.35 13.52 -8.68
CA VAL A 163 21.46 14.49 -8.61
C VAL A 163 21.61 15.25 -9.92
N VAL A 164 21.57 14.54 -11.06
CA VAL A 164 21.68 15.17 -12.38
C VAL A 164 20.53 16.15 -12.63
N ARG A 165 19.31 15.71 -12.30
CA ARG A 165 18.09 16.53 -12.46
C ARG A 165 18.10 17.79 -11.57
N ASN A 166 18.63 17.67 -10.35
CA ASN A 166 18.72 18.79 -9.42
C ASN A 166 19.82 19.80 -9.82
N LYS A 167 20.93 19.34 -10.44
CA LYS A 167 21.96 20.21 -10.99
C LYS A 167 21.46 20.98 -12.21
N SER A 168 20.76 20.33 -13.12
CA SER A 168 20.22 21.01 -14.32
C SER A 168 19.18 22.08 -13.96
N PHE A 169 18.39 21.87 -12.91
CA PHE A 169 17.43 22.86 -12.42
C PHE A 169 18.12 24.10 -11.83
N LYS A 170 19.18 23.94 -11.03
CA LYS A 170 19.94 25.05 -10.46
C LYS A 170 20.71 25.84 -11.51
N VAL A 171 21.22 25.21 -12.54
CA VAL A 171 21.92 25.90 -13.66
C VAL A 171 20.95 26.75 -14.46
N GLY A 172 19.73 26.27 -14.73
CA GLY A 172 18.69 27.05 -15.40
C GLY A 172 18.25 28.29 -14.61
N GLU A 173 18.06 28.14 -13.28
CA GLU A 173 17.67 29.25 -12.40
C GLU A 173 18.73 30.37 -12.35
N VAL A 174 20.03 30.03 -12.41
CA VAL A 174 21.13 30.97 -12.44
C VAL A 174 21.22 31.66 -13.81
N GLU A 175 21.00 30.94 -14.91
CA GLU A 175 21.03 31.54 -16.28
C GLU A 175 19.91 32.55 -16.50
N ASP A 176 18.71 32.28 -15.98
CA ASP A 176 17.56 33.18 -16.06
C ASP A 176 17.77 34.47 -15.23
N GLN A 177 18.45 34.38 -14.09
CA GLN A 177 18.84 35.55 -13.29
C GLN A 177 19.87 36.44 -14.01
N TRP A 178 20.77 35.84 -14.80
CA TRP A 178 21.77 36.59 -15.55
C TRP A 178 21.23 37.26 -16.82
N LYS A 179 20.18 36.74 -17.41
CA LYS A 179 19.50 37.30 -18.59
C LYS A 179 18.48 38.38 -18.27
N GLY A 180 18.09 38.53 -16.99
CA GLY A 180 17.13 39.52 -16.51
C GLY A 180 17.71 40.84 -16.01
N ASN A 181 19.05 41.02 -16.04
CA ASN A 181 19.76 42.26 -15.77
C ASN A 181 20.40 42.79 -17.07
#